data_505fa4be3a527357912374f637d06dd6
#
_entry.id   505fa4be3a527357912374f637d06dd6
#
_cell.length_a   1.000
_cell.length_b   1.000
_cell.length_c   1.000
_cell.angle_alpha   90.00
_cell.angle_beta   90.00
_cell.angle_gamma   90.00
#
_symmetry.space_group_name_H-M   'P 1'
#
loop_
_entity.id
_entity.type
_entity.pdbx_description
1 polymer ?
#
loop_
_entity_poly.entity_id
_entity_poly.type
_entity_poly.pdbx_seq_one_letter_code
_entity_poly.pdbx_strand_id
1 'polypeptide(L)'
;SRSPEASPAEQYPAGDLPDGEIPVGTPGKGGFAFGEAPLVPRAALGVSSAVIRALVERGILRQVDLERQPGGEDSFAVEGAVIAPLPVLTDSQQQAYEAIRSGFAGKEVVLLHGVTGSGKTEIYIHLMAERLAAGGNVLYMLPEIALTAQLIERMRGYFGDRVVVYHSRLSDNRRAEVYRELLASQGGRLVVGVRSSVLLPLPHLSLVVVDEEHENSFKQADSAPRYQARDTAVVLAGLCGAKTLLGSATPSMESYYNALCGKYVLVALTERYSGVSLPQVLL
;
A
#
# COMPACT_ATOMS: atom_id res chain seq x y z
N SER A 1 12.79 -56.50 22.41
CA SER A 1 13.09 -56.94 21.06
C SER A 1 11.87 -56.88 20.18
N ARG A 2 11.68 -55.81 19.50
CA ARG A 2 10.90 -55.70 18.25
C ARG A 2 11.43 -54.46 17.50
N SER A 3 12.05 -54.73 16.35
CA SER A 3 12.46 -53.71 15.37
C SER A 3 11.24 -53.15 14.66
N PRO A 4 11.20 -51.87 14.27
CA PRO A 4 10.14 -51.35 13.41
C PRO A 4 10.43 -51.68 11.94
N GLU A 5 9.39 -52.17 11.27
CA GLU A 5 9.31 -52.49 9.86
C GLU A 5 9.45 -51.25 8.97
N ALA A 6 10.16 -51.42 7.88
CA ALA A 6 10.31 -50.42 6.80
C ALA A 6 9.02 -50.33 5.98
N SER A 7 8.56 -49.12 5.70
CA SER A 7 7.46 -48.78 4.80
C SER A 7 7.94 -48.87 3.33
N PRO A 8 7.10 -49.32 2.39
CA PRO A 8 7.51 -49.55 1.00
C PRO A 8 7.64 -48.26 0.21
N ALA A 9 8.68 -48.22 -0.62
CA ALA A 9 8.90 -47.16 -1.59
C ALA A 9 7.81 -47.20 -2.68
N GLU A 10 7.04 -46.14 -2.84
CA GLU A 10 6.16 -45.95 -4.00
C GLU A 10 6.99 -45.73 -5.26
N GLN A 11 6.87 -46.65 -6.20
CA GLN A 11 7.38 -46.57 -7.55
C GLN A 11 6.51 -45.59 -8.37
N TYR A 12 7.07 -44.47 -8.82
CA TYR A 12 6.44 -43.65 -9.83
C TYR A 12 6.75 -44.22 -11.23
N PRO A 13 5.77 -44.27 -12.15
CA PRO A 13 5.99 -44.79 -13.51
C PRO A 13 6.83 -43.79 -14.30
N ALA A 14 7.78 -44.30 -15.05
CA ALA A 14 8.56 -43.58 -16.06
C ALA A 14 7.61 -43.14 -17.19
N GLY A 15 7.29 -41.83 -17.24
CA GLY A 15 6.64 -41.22 -18.40
C GLY A 15 7.69 -40.63 -19.33
N ASP A 16 7.56 -40.97 -20.60
CA ASP A 16 8.45 -40.55 -21.70
C ASP A 16 8.62 -39.04 -21.76
N LEU A 17 9.87 -38.59 -21.66
CA LEU A 17 10.26 -37.23 -21.99
C LEU A 17 10.43 -37.12 -23.50
N PRO A 18 9.90 -36.07 -24.16
CA PRO A 18 10.17 -35.88 -25.57
C PRO A 18 11.65 -35.55 -25.83
N ASP A 19 12.23 -36.22 -26.81
CA ASP A 19 13.59 -36.00 -27.28
C ASP A 19 13.80 -34.54 -27.73
N GLY A 20 14.43 -33.75 -26.87
CA GLY A 20 14.96 -32.44 -27.16
C GLY A 20 16.41 -32.43 -26.72
N GLU A 21 17.35 -32.44 -27.66
CA GLU A 21 18.77 -32.43 -27.42
C GLU A 21 19.17 -31.30 -26.47
N ILE A 22 19.69 -31.67 -25.28
CA ILE A 22 20.37 -30.76 -24.40
C ILE A 22 21.81 -30.63 -24.90
N PRO A 23 22.27 -29.46 -25.33
CA PRO A 23 23.68 -29.32 -25.74
C PRO A 23 24.54 -29.39 -24.44
N VAL A 24 25.24 -30.51 -24.29
CA VAL A 24 26.28 -30.67 -23.28
C VAL A 24 27.54 -29.99 -23.81
N GLY A 25 27.75 -28.75 -23.39
CA GLY A 25 29.00 -28.03 -23.63
C GLY A 25 30.11 -28.56 -22.71
N THR A 26 31.16 -29.13 -23.30
CA THR A 26 32.42 -29.51 -22.61
C THR A 26 33.11 -28.27 -22.06
N PRO A 27 33.70 -28.33 -20.82
CA PRO A 27 34.37 -27.19 -20.23
C PRO A 27 35.69 -26.87 -20.90
N GLY A 28 35.68 -25.92 -21.83
CA GLY A 28 36.86 -25.30 -22.37
C GLY A 28 37.32 -24.12 -21.50
N LYS A 29 38.64 -23.98 -21.30
CA LYS A 29 39.28 -22.84 -20.66
C LYS A 29 39.03 -21.55 -21.46
N GLY A 30 37.92 -20.86 -21.17
CA GLY A 30 37.61 -19.57 -21.78
C GLY A 30 36.35 -19.05 -21.14
N GLY A 31 36.37 -17.82 -20.60
CA GLY A 31 35.25 -17.22 -19.92
C GLY A 31 33.99 -17.19 -20.75
N PHE A 32 32.89 -17.70 -20.20
CA PHE A 32 31.59 -17.66 -20.86
C PHE A 32 31.07 -16.22 -20.91
N ALA A 33 30.75 -15.79 -22.13
CA ALA A 33 30.00 -14.55 -22.34
C ALA A 33 28.56 -14.71 -21.79
N PHE A 34 28.06 -13.69 -21.13
CA PHE A 34 26.75 -13.63 -20.44
C PHE A 34 25.55 -13.63 -21.43
N GLY A 35 25.48 -14.50 -22.39
CA GLY A 35 24.44 -14.47 -23.40
C GLY A 35 23.76 -15.81 -23.70
N GLU A 36 24.32 -16.94 -23.27
CA GLU A 36 23.92 -18.24 -23.81
C GLU A 36 23.35 -19.28 -22.83
N ALA A 37 23.35 -19.02 -21.54
CA ALA A 37 22.78 -19.95 -20.56
C ALA A 37 21.33 -19.59 -20.25
N PRO A 38 20.37 -20.53 -20.36
CA PRO A 38 18.98 -20.26 -20.04
C PRO A 38 18.82 -19.93 -18.54
N LEU A 39 18.09 -18.85 -18.25
CA LEU A 39 17.71 -18.49 -16.90
C LEU A 39 16.53 -19.36 -16.48
N VAL A 40 16.72 -20.16 -15.42
CA VAL A 40 15.68 -21.03 -14.90
C VAL A 40 15.29 -20.57 -13.49
N PRO A 41 13.99 -20.32 -13.21
CA PRO A 41 13.54 -20.00 -11.88
C PRO A 41 13.90 -21.10 -10.88
N ARG A 42 14.37 -20.72 -9.69
CA ARG A 42 14.76 -21.68 -8.64
C ARG A 42 13.66 -22.71 -8.30
N ALA A 43 12.40 -22.29 -8.35
CA ALA A 43 11.23 -23.15 -8.12
C ALA A 43 11.03 -24.20 -9.23
N ALA A 44 11.47 -23.92 -10.46
CA ALA A 44 11.32 -24.83 -11.60
C ALA A 44 12.40 -25.92 -11.66
N LEU A 45 13.46 -25.82 -10.83
CA LEU A 45 14.51 -26.84 -10.77
C LEU A 45 14.09 -28.14 -10.09
N GLY A 46 12.96 -28.17 -9.37
CA GLY A 46 12.41 -29.37 -8.74
C GLY A 46 13.30 -30.06 -7.69
N VAL A 47 14.37 -29.39 -7.24
CA VAL A 47 15.35 -29.94 -6.30
C VAL A 47 15.44 -29.11 -5.01
N SER A 48 15.91 -29.74 -3.92
CA SER A 48 16.01 -29.07 -2.63
C SER A 48 17.06 -27.93 -2.66
N SER A 49 16.89 -26.95 -1.75
CA SER A 49 17.83 -25.83 -1.59
C SER A 49 19.28 -26.28 -1.31
N ALA A 50 19.46 -27.43 -0.65
CA ALA A 50 20.77 -27.98 -0.35
C ALA A 50 21.49 -28.46 -1.65
N VAL A 51 20.73 -29.09 -2.55
CA VAL A 51 21.26 -29.57 -3.86
C VAL A 51 21.63 -28.34 -4.72
N ILE A 52 20.77 -27.30 -4.75
CA ILE A 52 21.08 -26.06 -5.50
C ILE A 52 22.38 -25.44 -4.98
N ARG A 53 22.56 -25.35 -3.67
CA ARG A 53 23.77 -24.80 -3.07
C ARG A 53 25.01 -25.60 -3.47
N ALA A 54 24.96 -26.93 -3.39
CA ALA A 54 26.06 -27.80 -3.80
C ALA A 54 26.40 -27.66 -5.31
N LEU A 55 25.41 -27.44 -6.16
CA LEU A 55 25.63 -27.20 -7.60
C LEU A 55 26.25 -25.84 -7.87
N VAL A 56 25.89 -24.82 -7.08
CA VAL A 56 26.50 -23.48 -7.15
C VAL A 56 27.96 -23.53 -6.67
N GLU A 57 28.24 -24.21 -5.55
CA GLU A 57 29.60 -24.39 -5.02
C GLU A 57 30.51 -25.14 -5.99
N ARG A 58 29.96 -26.09 -6.78
CA ARG A 58 30.67 -26.82 -7.82
C ARG A 58 30.81 -26.08 -9.16
N GLY A 59 30.27 -24.83 -9.24
CA GLY A 59 30.31 -24.04 -10.45
C GLY A 59 29.41 -24.54 -11.60
N ILE A 60 28.51 -25.50 -11.34
CA ILE A 60 27.58 -26.06 -12.35
C ILE A 60 26.40 -25.11 -12.56
N LEU A 61 25.93 -24.45 -11.47
CA LEU A 61 24.95 -23.41 -11.51
C LEU A 61 25.57 -22.09 -11.05
N ARG A 62 25.07 -21.00 -11.59
CA ARG A 62 25.35 -19.66 -11.07
C ARG A 62 24.06 -19.05 -10.60
N GLN A 63 24.01 -18.67 -9.34
CA GLN A 63 22.90 -17.88 -8.81
C GLN A 63 23.06 -16.45 -9.30
N VAL A 64 22.03 -15.95 -9.98
CA VAL A 64 21.93 -14.56 -10.42
C VAL A 64 20.69 -14.00 -9.77
N ASP A 65 20.86 -13.00 -8.90
CA ASP A 65 19.75 -12.20 -8.41
C ASP A 65 19.38 -11.23 -9.53
N LEU A 66 18.36 -11.60 -10.30
CA LEU A 66 17.77 -10.68 -11.27
C LEU A 66 17.07 -9.58 -10.45
N GLU A 67 17.62 -8.38 -10.46
CA GLU A 67 16.83 -7.22 -10.12
C GLU A 67 15.65 -7.19 -11.12
N ARG A 68 14.46 -7.61 -10.67
CA ARG A 68 13.24 -7.48 -11.45
C ARG A 68 13.10 -6.02 -11.81
N GLN A 69 13.10 -5.70 -13.08
CA GLN A 69 12.62 -4.40 -13.52
C GLN A 69 11.19 -4.22 -13.00
N PRO A 70 10.81 -3.03 -12.51
CA PRO A 70 9.47 -2.77 -12.04
C PRO A 70 8.49 -3.03 -13.19
N GLY A 71 7.71 -4.10 -13.10
CA GLY A 71 6.81 -4.55 -14.19
C GLY A 71 6.29 -5.99 -14.10
N GLY A 72 6.57 -6.75 -13.05
CA GLY A 72 6.02 -8.11 -12.88
C GLY A 72 4.64 -8.12 -12.26
N GLU A 73 3.73 -8.80 -12.87
CA GLU A 73 2.36 -9.34 -12.65
C GLU A 73 1.43 -8.76 -11.54
N ASP A 74 1.90 -7.93 -10.59
CA ASP A 74 1.08 -7.13 -9.68
C ASP A 74 1.04 -5.64 -10.06
N SER A 75 1.64 -5.26 -11.19
CA SER A 75 1.45 -3.95 -11.78
C SER A 75 0.14 -4.01 -12.59
N PHE A 76 -0.96 -3.65 -11.96
CA PHE A 76 -2.14 -3.17 -12.67
C PHE A 76 -1.80 -1.81 -13.31
N ALA A 77 -0.75 -1.75 -14.13
CA ALA A 77 -0.52 -0.62 -15.02
C ALA A 77 -1.62 -0.69 -16.08
N VAL A 78 -2.65 0.06 -15.88
CA VAL A 78 -3.59 0.38 -16.95
C VAL A 78 -2.91 1.46 -17.78
N GLU A 79 -2.11 1.04 -18.78
CA GLU A 79 -1.56 1.96 -19.77
C GLU A 79 -2.75 2.71 -20.41
N GLY A 80 -2.72 4.04 -20.31
CA GLY A 80 -3.73 4.89 -20.92
C GLY A 80 -5.01 5.10 -20.10
N ALA A 81 -4.97 4.97 -18.77
CA ALA A 81 -6.12 5.29 -17.92
C ALA A 81 -6.55 6.74 -18.16
N VAL A 82 -7.73 6.91 -18.74
CA VAL A 82 -8.40 8.23 -18.83
C VAL A 82 -8.66 8.68 -17.40
N ILE A 83 -7.98 9.74 -16.97
CA ILE A 83 -8.20 10.33 -15.65
C ILE A 83 -9.62 10.86 -15.61
N ALA A 84 -10.44 10.32 -14.73
CA ALA A 84 -11.82 10.76 -14.56
C ALA A 84 -11.85 12.19 -13.98
N PRO A 85 -12.86 13.01 -14.32
CA PRO A 85 -13.05 14.30 -13.66
C PRO A 85 -13.32 14.07 -12.16
N LEU A 86 -12.88 15.01 -11.33
CA LEU A 86 -13.13 14.95 -9.90
C LEU A 86 -14.64 14.90 -9.61
N PRO A 87 -15.06 14.23 -8.53
CA PRO A 87 -16.48 14.12 -8.19
C PRO A 87 -17.05 15.50 -7.87
N VAL A 88 -18.29 15.75 -8.27
CA VAL A 88 -18.98 17.00 -7.91
C VAL A 88 -19.35 16.94 -6.44
N LEU A 89 -18.92 17.94 -5.67
CA LEU A 89 -19.29 18.09 -4.26
C LEU A 89 -20.69 18.66 -4.13
N THR A 90 -21.45 18.19 -3.14
CA THR A 90 -22.69 18.83 -2.71
C THR A 90 -22.36 20.14 -1.97
N ASP A 91 -23.36 21.00 -1.74
CA ASP A 91 -23.15 22.26 -1.03
C ASP A 91 -22.55 22.05 0.36
N SER A 92 -23.02 21.04 1.11
CA SER A 92 -22.51 20.71 2.44
C SER A 92 -21.07 20.17 2.37
N GLN A 93 -20.73 19.36 1.38
CA GLN A 93 -19.37 18.88 1.15
C GLN A 93 -18.43 20.00 0.73
N GLN A 94 -18.90 20.92 -0.12
CA GLN A 94 -18.14 22.10 -0.54
C GLN A 94 -17.82 22.99 0.66
N GLN A 95 -18.80 23.28 1.51
CA GLN A 95 -18.59 24.04 2.75
C GLN A 95 -17.57 23.36 3.68
N ALA A 96 -17.67 22.02 3.85
CA ALA A 96 -16.73 21.28 4.65
C ALA A 96 -15.30 21.29 4.04
N TYR A 97 -15.19 21.15 2.73
CA TYR A 97 -13.91 21.26 2.01
C TYR A 97 -13.24 22.62 2.24
N GLU A 98 -13.99 23.72 2.11
CA GLU A 98 -13.50 25.07 2.34
C GLU A 98 -13.11 25.31 3.81
N ALA A 99 -13.91 24.78 4.75
CA ALA A 99 -13.61 24.82 6.17
C ALA A 99 -12.32 24.07 6.52
N ILE A 100 -12.06 22.91 5.89
CA ILE A 100 -10.80 22.15 6.05
C ILE A 100 -9.63 22.99 5.53
N ARG A 101 -9.75 23.56 4.33
CA ARG A 101 -8.68 24.38 3.75
C ARG A 101 -8.36 25.60 4.62
N SER A 102 -9.39 26.31 5.09
CA SER A 102 -9.25 27.40 6.02
C SER A 102 -8.61 26.95 7.35
N GLY A 103 -9.03 25.80 7.87
CA GLY A 103 -8.46 25.20 9.07
C GLY A 103 -6.96 24.94 8.94
N PHE A 104 -6.52 24.47 7.82
CA PHE A 104 -5.09 24.22 7.52
C PHE A 104 -4.25 25.50 7.43
N ALA A 105 -4.84 26.66 7.25
CA ALA A 105 -4.10 27.92 7.33
C ALA A 105 -3.64 28.24 8.78
N GLY A 106 -4.42 27.79 9.78
CA GLY A 106 -4.14 28.08 11.19
C GLY A 106 -3.59 26.89 12.00
N LYS A 107 -3.84 25.67 11.56
CA LYS A 107 -3.48 24.45 12.30
C LYS A 107 -2.91 23.38 11.38
N GLU A 108 -2.16 22.44 11.97
CA GLU A 108 -1.57 21.31 11.24
C GLU A 108 -2.56 20.14 11.07
N VAL A 109 -3.53 20.03 11.96
CA VAL A 109 -4.46 18.90 12.03
C VAL A 109 -5.91 19.40 11.99
N VAL A 110 -6.70 18.78 11.11
CA VAL A 110 -8.16 18.95 11.03
C VAL A 110 -8.82 17.61 11.30
N LEU A 111 -9.85 17.61 12.13
CA LEU A 111 -10.75 16.47 12.37
C LEU A 111 -12.05 16.71 11.59
N LEU A 112 -12.30 15.87 10.58
CA LEU A 112 -13.57 15.84 9.85
C LEU A 112 -14.49 14.80 10.52
N HIS A 113 -15.43 15.29 11.30
CA HIS A 113 -16.50 14.48 11.89
C HIS A 113 -17.69 14.43 10.92
N GLY A 114 -17.76 13.38 10.13
CA GLY A 114 -18.80 13.23 9.12
C GLY A 114 -19.57 11.93 9.28
N VAL A 115 -20.89 11.99 9.29
CA VAL A 115 -21.75 10.81 9.43
C VAL A 115 -21.46 9.78 8.35
N THR A 116 -21.79 8.51 8.61
CA THR A 116 -21.63 7.43 7.62
C THR A 116 -22.45 7.74 6.36
N GLY A 117 -21.83 7.63 5.18
CA GLY A 117 -22.47 7.96 3.90
C GLY A 117 -22.60 9.46 3.62
N SER A 118 -21.87 10.33 4.35
CA SER A 118 -21.81 11.77 4.04
C SER A 118 -20.91 12.12 2.84
N GLY A 119 -20.14 11.15 2.35
CA GLY A 119 -19.21 11.37 1.24
C GLY A 119 -17.91 12.04 1.67
N LYS A 120 -17.36 11.66 2.82
CA LYS A 120 -16.03 12.11 3.26
C LYS A 120 -14.95 11.86 2.19
N THR A 121 -15.05 10.72 1.50
CA THR A 121 -14.08 10.30 0.49
C THR A 121 -14.02 11.27 -0.70
N GLU A 122 -15.15 11.86 -1.10
CA GLU A 122 -15.20 12.88 -2.15
C GLU A 122 -14.36 14.10 -1.76
N ILE A 123 -14.48 14.56 -0.51
CA ILE A 123 -13.67 15.67 0.02
C ILE A 123 -12.18 15.29 0.04
N TYR A 124 -11.85 14.05 0.45
CA TYR A 124 -10.47 13.58 0.44
C TYR A 124 -9.87 13.61 -0.97
N ILE A 125 -10.63 13.16 -1.98
CA ILE A 125 -10.19 13.15 -3.38
C ILE A 125 -9.82 14.57 -3.84
N HIS A 126 -10.61 15.58 -3.51
CA HIS A 126 -10.32 16.97 -3.86
C HIS A 126 -9.04 17.49 -3.17
N LEU A 127 -8.88 17.24 -1.87
CA LEU A 127 -7.69 17.64 -1.12
C LEU A 127 -6.43 16.94 -1.62
N MET A 128 -6.53 15.63 -1.92
CA MET A 128 -5.43 14.85 -2.51
C MET A 128 -5.05 15.39 -3.88
N ALA A 129 -6.03 15.69 -4.74
CA ALA A 129 -5.80 16.24 -6.07
C ALA A 129 -5.05 17.58 -6.01
N GLU A 130 -5.46 18.47 -5.10
CA GLU A 130 -4.80 19.77 -4.89
C GLU A 130 -3.32 19.59 -4.52
N ARG A 131 -3.01 18.68 -3.57
CA ARG A 131 -1.65 18.44 -3.10
C ARG A 131 -0.77 17.76 -4.14
N LEU A 132 -1.32 16.80 -4.88
CA LEU A 132 -0.62 16.12 -5.97
C LEU A 132 -0.33 17.06 -7.14
N ALA A 133 -1.25 17.98 -7.46
CA ALA A 133 -1.05 19.01 -8.48
C ALA A 133 0.06 19.99 -8.09
N ALA A 134 0.22 20.28 -6.80
CA ALA A 134 1.30 21.08 -6.26
C ALA A 134 2.65 20.34 -6.17
N GLY A 135 2.72 19.09 -6.62
CA GLY A 135 3.95 18.27 -6.60
C GLY A 135 4.23 17.60 -5.26
N GLY A 136 3.33 17.70 -4.27
CA GLY A 136 3.51 17.02 -2.98
C GLY A 136 3.11 15.55 -3.02
N ASN A 137 3.73 14.72 -2.17
CA ASN A 137 3.27 13.36 -1.92
C ASN A 137 2.13 13.38 -0.90
N VAL A 138 1.23 12.41 -1.06
CA VAL A 138 0.08 12.23 -0.17
C VAL A 138 0.08 10.79 0.39
N LEU A 139 -0.17 10.67 1.68
CA LEU A 139 -0.40 9.38 2.35
C LEU A 139 -1.90 9.29 2.72
N TYR A 140 -2.60 8.33 2.11
CA TYR A 140 -3.97 7.99 2.45
C TYR A 140 -4.02 6.67 3.20
N MET A 141 -4.30 6.74 4.48
CA MET A 141 -4.34 5.60 5.39
C MET A 141 -5.77 5.18 5.68
N LEU A 142 -6.01 3.88 5.63
CA LEU A 142 -7.30 3.27 5.97
C LEU A 142 -7.11 1.97 6.74
N PRO A 143 -8.17 1.50 7.44
CA PRO A 143 -8.20 0.16 8.01
C PRO A 143 -8.02 -0.92 6.94
N GLU A 144 -7.39 -2.05 7.28
CA GLU A 144 -7.18 -3.15 6.31
C GLU A 144 -8.47 -3.63 5.65
N ILE A 145 -9.57 -3.62 6.39
CA ILE A 145 -10.89 -4.04 5.89
C ILE A 145 -11.48 -3.03 4.87
N ALA A 146 -11.09 -1.76 4.93
CA ALA A 146 -11.54 -0.73 4.02
C ALA A 146 -10.70 -0.65 2.73
N LEU A 147 -9.49 -1.24 2.72
CA LEU A 147 -8.63 -1.31 1.54
C LEU A 147 -9.13 -2.40 0.56
N THR A 148 -10.16 -2.07 -0.17
CA THR A 148 -10.78 -2.96 -1.17
C THR A 148 -10.25 -2.70 -2.57
N ALA A 149 -10.37 -3.70 -3.47
CA ALA A 149 -10.04 -3.53 -4.88
C ALA A 149 -10.83 -2.37 -5.51
N GLN A 150 -12.12 -2.24 -5.17
CA GLN A 150 -12.98 -1.17 -5.65
C GLN A 150 -12.47 0.23 -5.27
N LEU A 151 -11.98 0.41 -4.03
CA LEU A 151 -11.40 1.68 -3.59
C LEU A 151 -10.10 1.98 -4.36
N ILE A 152 -9.25 0.98 -4.54
CA ILE A 152 -8.00 1.12 -5.28
C ILE A 152 -8.28 1.52 -6.73
N GLU A 153 -9.19 0.83 -7.39
CA GLU A 153 -9.62 1.15 -8.77
C GLU A 153 -10.21 2.57 -8.85
N ARG A 154 -11.01 2.94 -7.86
CA ARG A 154 -11.56 4.30 -7.77
C ARG A 154 -10.46 5.35 -7.67
N MET A 155 -9.45 5.13 -6.81
CA MET A 155 -8.31 6.05 -6.69
C MET A 155 -7.50 6.11 -7.98
N ARG A 156 -7.26 4.97 -8.64
CA ARG A 156 -6.59 4.92 -9.94
C ARG A 156 -7.38 5.64 -11.03
N GLY A 157 -8.70 5.58 -11.00
CA GLY A 157 -9.55 6.33 -11.91
C GLY A 157 -9.34 7.84 -11.86
N TYR A 158 -9.03 8.39 -10.68
CA TYR A 158 -8.77 9.82 -10.51
C TYR A 158 -7.30 10.20 -10.64
N PHE A 159 -6.38 9.34 -10.24
CA PHE A 159 -4.97 9.70 -10.08
C PHE A 159 -4.02 8.89 -10.97
N GLY A 160 -4.53 7.90 -11.70
CA GLY A 160 -3.74 7.08 -12.64
C GLY A 160 -2.55 6.40 -11.97
N ASP A 161 -1.39 6.45 -12.63
CA ASP A 161 -0.13 5.83 -12.21
C ASP A 161 0.52 6.50 -10.98
N ARG A 162 -0.06 7.59 -10.48
CA ARG A 162 0.40 8.21 -9.23
C ARG A 162 0.06 7.38 -8.01
N VAL A 163 -0.89 6.42 -8.12
CA VAL A 163 -1.36 5.59 -7.01
C VAL A 163 -0.41 4.45 -6.74
N VAL A 164 0.16 4.45 -5.54
CA VAL A 164 1.00 3.38 -4.99
C VAL A 164 0.23 2.70 -3.87
N VAL A 165 0.00 1.40 -3.96
CA VAL A 165 -0.74 0.63 -2.95
C VAL A 165 0.22 -0.11 -2.04
N TYR A 166 0.01 0.00 -0.70
CA TYR A 166 0.86 -0.64 0.28
C TYR A 166 0.07 -1.32 1.40
N HIS A 167 0.20 -2.66 1.51
CA HIS A 167 -0.50 -3.45 2.53
C HIS A 167 0.31 -4.69 2.95
N SER A 168 -0.15 -5.36 4.00
CA SER A 168 0.52 -6.51 4.63
C SER A 168 0.70 -7.73 3.70
N ARG A 169 -0.15 -7.88 2.68
CA ARG A 169 -0.13 -9.03 1.74
C ARG A 169 0.87 -8.87 0.61
N LEU A 170 1.52 -7.72 0.45
CA LEU A 170 2.58 -7.55 -0.53
C LEU A 170 3.77 -8.46 -0.18
N SER A 171 4.38 -9.08 -1.20
CA SER A 171 5.63 -9.82 -1.03
C SER A 171 6.76 -8.89 -0.56
N ASP A 172 7.77 -9.44 0.11
CA ASP A 172 8.89 -8.65 0.62
C ASP A 172 9.64 -7.93 -0.51
N ASN A 173 9.76 -8.58 -1.68
CA ASN A 173 10.35 -7.96 -2.87
C ASN A 173 9.54 -6.74 -3.33
N ARG A 174 8.21 -6.88 -3.40
CA ARG A 174 7.34 -5.77 -3.80
C ARG A 174 7.36 -4.63 -2.79
N ARG A 175 7.42 -4.92 -1.48
CA ARG A 175 7.61 -3.90 -0.44
C ARG A 175 8.91 -3.13 -0.62
N ALA A 176 10.02 -3.85 -0.93
CA ALA A 176 11.31 -3.23 -1.17
C ALA A 176 11.31 -2.37 -2.45
N GLU A 177 10.60 -2.78 -3.50
CA GLU A 177 10.42 -1.99 -4.72
C GLU A 177 9.66 -0.70 -4.42
N VAL A 178 8.49 -0.79 -3.75
CA VAL A 178 7.71 0.38 -3.35
C VAL A 178 8.54 1.34 -2.48
N TYR A 179 9.33 0.80 -1.56
CA TYR A 179 10.22 1.61 -0.72
C TYR A 179 11.23 2.39 -1.57
N ARG A 180 11.91 1.73 -2.52
CA ARG A 180 12.89 2.36 -3.41
C ARG A 180 12.24 3.39 -4.34
N GLU A 181 11.06 3.04 -4.92
CA GLU A 181 10.29 3.93 -5.77
C GLU A 181 9.91 5.23 -5.05
N LEU A 182 9.41 5.11 -3.82
CA LEU A 182 9.04 6.28 -3.01
C LEU A 182 10.26 7.10 -2.59
N LEU A 183 11.36 6.44 -2.20
CA LEU A 183 12.59 7.13 -1.82
C LEU A 183 13.18 7.96 -2.96
N ALA A 184 13.06 7.46 -4.20
CA ALA A 184 13.52 8.15 -5.41
C ALA A 184 12.48 9.16 -5.95
N SER A 185 11.28 9.23 -5.37
CA SER A 185 10.19 10.08 -5.85
C SER A 185 10.52 11.56 -5.71
N GLN A 186 10.29 12.31 -6.78
CA GLN A 186 10.38 13.78 -6.78
C GLN A 186 9.05 14.45 -6.36
N GLY A 187 8.09 13.66 -5.86
CA GLY A 187 6.77 14.12 -5.44
C GLY A 187 5.65 13.70 -6.39
N GLY A 188 4.42 14.07 -6.03
CA GLY A 188 3.22 13.77 -6.85
C GLY A 188 2.73 12.33 -6.77
N ARG A 189 3.14 11.54 -5.76
CA ARG A 189 2.67 10.17 -5.50
C ARG A 189 1.56 10.15 -4.45
N LEU A 190 0.54 9.33 -4.69
CA LEU A 190 -0.51 9.00 -3.72
C LEU A 190 -0.26 7.59 -3.20
N VAL A 191 0.19 7.49 -1.96
CA VAL A 191 0.29 6.19 -1.28
C VAL A 191 -1.03 5.88 -0.60
N VAL A 192 -1.69 4.82 -1.03
CA VAL A 192 -2.90 4.26 -0.41
C VAL A 192 -2.49 3.04 0.40
N GLY A 193 -2.63 3.11 1.71
CA GLY A 193 -2.08 2.04 2.53
C GLY A 193 -2.76 1.87 3.88
N VAL A 194 -2.36 0.79 4.55
CA VAL A 194 -2.82 0.42 5.88
C VAL A 194 -1.80 0.89 6.94
N ARG A 195 -1.99 0.50 8.19
CA ARG A 195 -1.16 0.85 9.34
C ARG A 195 0.34 0.98 9.05
N SER A 196 0.94 0.00 8.38
CA SER A 196 2.40 -0.03 8.13
C SER A 196 2.89 0.99 7.09
N SER A 197 2.00 1.58 6.31
CA SER A 197 2.37 2.59 5.29
C SER A 197 2.92 3.88 5.90
N VAL A 198 2.63 4.17 7.16
CA VAL A 198 3.19 5.33 7.88
C VAL A 198 4.72 5.29 8.01
N LEU A 199 5.33 4.10 7.86
CA LEU A 199 6.78 3.90 7.96
C LEU A 199 7.51 3.98 6.60
N LEU A 200 6.78 4.27 5.52
CA LEU A 200 7.37 4.44 4.19
C LEU A 200 8.14 5.77 4.07
N PRO A 201 9.20 5.82 3.26
CA PRO A 201 9.89 7.06 2.96
C PRO A 201 9.01 7.91 2.03
N LEU A 202 8.54 9.04 2.51
CA LEU A 202 7.67 9.95 1.77
C LEU A 202 8.33 11.33 1.68
N PRO A 203 9.35 11.50 0.80
CA PRO A 203 9.91 12.82 0.55
C PRO A 203 8.79 13.75 0.04
N HIS A 204 8.89 15.03 0.30
CA HIS A 204 7.88 16.02 -0.10
C HIS A 204 6.44 15.69 0.37
N LEU A 205 6.30 14.99 1.50
CA LEU A 205 4.97 14.73 2.09
C LEU A 205 4.27 16.05 2.36
N SER A 206 3.05 16.20 1.85
CA SER A 206 2.27 17.44 1.95
C SER A 206 0.92 17.28 2.62
N LEU A 207 0.38 16.05 2.60
CA LEU A 207 -0.91 15.72 3.22
C LEU A 207 -0.89 14.27 3.70
N VAL A 208 -1.40 14.04 4.90
CA VAL A 208 -1.78 12.73 5.41
C VAL A 208 -3.29 12.74 5.64
N VAL A 209 -3.99 11.77 5.08
CA VAL A 209 -5.41 11.51 5.34
C VAL A 209 -5.50 10.18 6.09
N VAL A 210 -6.14 10.17 7.25
CA VAL A 210 -6.43 8.96 8.03
C VAL A 210 -7.93 8.78 8.07
N ASP A 211 -8.44 7.85 7.28
CA ASP A 211 -9.87 7.53 7.25
C ASP A 211 -10.22 6.54 8.35
N GLU A 212 -11.42 6.66 8.90
CA GLU A 212 -11.89 5.90 10.08
C GLU A 212 -10.83 5.88 11.20
N GLU A 213 -10.33 7.08 11.57
CA GLU A 213 -9.19 7.29 12.48
C GLU A 213 -9.33 6.61 13.85
N HIS A 214 -10.56 6.30 14.24
CA HIS A 214 -10.91 5.64 15.50
C HIS A 214 -10.61 4.14 15.51
N GLU A 215 -10.36 3.54 14.32
CA GLU A 215 -10.23 2.09 14.19
C GLU A 215 -9.03 1.52 14.94
N ASN A 216 -9.29 0.46 15.71
CA ASN A 216 -8.27 -0.21 16.52
C ASN A 216 -7.17 -0.88 15.67
N SER A 217 -7.42 -1.18 14.39
CA SER A 217 -6.45 -1.77 13.48
C SER A 217 -5.23 -0.88 13.24
N PHE A 218 -5.32 0.41 13.51
CA PHE A 218 -4.16 1.33 13.49
C PHE A 218 -3.19 1.11 14.67
N LYS A 219 -3.60 0.38 15.72
CA LYS A 219 -2.74 0.06 16.85
C LYS A 219 -1.99 -1.24 16.62
N GLN A 220 -0.65 -1.20 16.60
CA GLN A 220 0.20 -2.38 16.63
C GLN A 220 0.52 -2.76 18.07
N ALA A 221 -0.10 -3.85 18.56
CA ALA A 221 0.05 -4.30 19.94
C ALA A 221 0.98 -5.52 20.08
N ASP A 222 0.99 -6.41 19.07
CA ASP A 222 1.55 -7.76 19.23
C ASP A 222 3.05 -7.86 18.96
N SER A 223 3.61 -7.02 18.09
CA SER A 223 5.03 -7.06 17.73
C SER A 223 5.71 -5.71 17.94
N ALA A 224 7.01 -5.74 18.22
CA ALA A 224 7.82 -4.52 18.27
C ALA A 224 8.15 -4.03 16.84
N PRO A 225 8.21 -2.70 16.61
CA PRO A 225 7.85 -1.62 17.54
C PRO A 225 6.35 -1.53 17.74
N ARG A 226 5.89 -1.27 18.97
CA ARG A 226 4.49 -0.99 19.27
C ARG A 226 4.20 0.48 19.02
N TYR A 227 3.19 0.78 18.20
CA TYR A 227 2.84 2.14 17.84
C TYR A 227 1.35 2.25 17.48
N GLN A 228 0.83 3.48 17.55
CA GLN A 228 -0.48 3.84 17.02
C GLN A 228 -0.26 4.63 15.72
N ALA A 229 -0.63 4.04 14.57
CA ALA A 229 -0.29 4.60 13.27
C ALA A 229 -0.93 5.96 13.00
N ARG A 230 -2.17 6.20 13.50
CA ARG A 230 -2.82 7.51 13.44
C ARG A 230 -1.95 8.58 14.12
N ASP A 231 -1.51 8.32 15.35
CA ASP A 231 -0.72 9.29 16.10
C ASP A 231 0.68 9.46 15.50
N THR A 232 1.27 8.35 15.03
CA THR A 232 2.54 8.39 14.28
C THR A 232 2.41 9.22 13.01
N ALA A 233 1.29 9.11 12.29
CA ALA A 233 1.02 9.89 11.07
C ALA A 233 0.92 11.38 11.35
N VAL A 234 0.28 11.79 12.46
CA VAL A 234 0.22 13.19 12.89
C VAL A 234 1.62 13.73 13.21
N VAL A 235 2.43 12.95 13.92
CA VAL A 235 3.82 13.33 14.24
C VAL A 235 4.68 13.42 12.97
N LEU A 236 4.59 12.41 12.09
CA LEU A 236 5.32 12.39 10.82
C LEU A 236 4.96 13.60 9.94
N ALA A 237 3.67 13.89 9.81
CA ALA A 237 3.21 15.06 9.07
C ALA A 237 3.78 16.36 9.64
N GLY A 238 3.75 16.52 10.97
CA GLY A 238 4.36 17.68 11.63
C GLY A 238 5.87 17.82 11.38
N LEU A 239 6.62 16.71 11.43
CA LEU A 239 8.05 16.70 11.13
C LEU A 239 8.36 17.06 9.67
N CYS A 240 7.46 16.72 8.74
CA CYS A 240 7.59 17.03 7.31
C CYS A 240 7.00 18.39 6.92
N GLY A 241 6.36 19.13 7.83
CA GLY A 241 5.60 20.36 7.51
C GLY A 241 4.34 20.07 6.70
N ALA A 242 3.84 18.83 6.71
CA ALA A 242 2.64 18.39 6.04
C ALA A 242 1.38 18.63 6.90
N LYS A 243 0.22 18.65 6.26
CA LYS A 243 -1.08 18.74 6.94
C LYS A 243 -1.66 17.35 7.20
N THR A 244 -2.47 17.21 8.25
CA THR A 244 -3.15 15.96 8.59
C THR A 244 -4.65 16.16 8.63
N LEU A 245 -5.39 15.34 7.88
CA LEU A 245 -6.83 15.21 7.96
C LEU A 245 -7.19 13.88 8.62
N LEU A 246 -7.85 13.94 9.76
CA LEU A 246 -8.43 12.78 10.44
C LEU A 246 -9.91 12.74 10.10
N GLY A 247 -10.40 11.62 9.57
CA GLY A 247 -11.80 11.46 9.21
C GLY A 247 -12.46 10.32 9.95
N SER A 248 -13.67 10.55 10.48
CA SER A 248 -14.45 9.52 11.16
C SER A 248 -15.91 9.91 11.28
N ALA A 249 -16.78 8.91 11.32
CA ALA A 249 -18.17 9.09 11.76
C ALA A 249 -18.32 9.05 13.29
N THR A 250 -17.39 8.36 13.95
CA THR A 250 -17.34 8.16 15.41
C THR A 250 -15.93 8.45 15.91
N PRO A 251 -15.50 9.72 15.94
CA PRO A 251 -14.13 10.08 16.31
C PRO A 251 -13.69 9.48 17.63
N SER A 252 -12.41 9.11 17.72
CA SER A 252 -11.81 8.68 18.98
C SER A 252 -11.89 9.79 20.04
N MET A 253 -11.92 9.39 21.29
CA MET A 253 -11.97 10.34 22.42
C MET A 253 -10.78 11.31 22.38
N GLU A 254 -9.61 10.81 22.03
CA GLU A 254 -8.38 11.59 21.96
C GLU A 254 -8.44 12.65 20.86
N SER A 255 -8.86 12.27 19.65
CA SER A 255 -8.97 13.19 18.52
C SER A 255 -10.06 14.24 18.76
N TYR A 256 -11.20 13.82 19.30
CA TYR A 256 -12.30 14.73 19.61
C TYR A 256 -11.93 15.71 20.74
N TYR A 257 -11.27 15.22 21.79
CA TYR A 257 -10.78 16.08 22.88
C TYR A 257 -9.74 17.09 22.39
N ASN A 258 -8.79 16.67 21.55
CA ASN A 258 -7.82 17.59 20.94
C ASN A 258 -8.51 18.68 20.10
N ALA A 259 -9.61 18.36 19.44
CA ALA A 259 -10.41 19.34 18.70
C ALA A 259 -11.14 20.31 19.65
N LEU A 260 -11.76 19.80 20.71
CA LEU A 260 -12.43 20.64 21.73
C LEU A 260 -11.46 21.60 22.44
N CYS A 261 -10.23 21.16 22.71
CA CYS A 261 -9.18 21.99 23.27
C CYS A 261 -8.54 22.97 22.27
N GLY A 262 -9.02 23.01 21.03
CA GLY A 262 -8.49 23.91 19.98
C GLY A 262 -7.11 23.52 19.47
N LYS A 263 -6.62 22.31 19.78
CA LYS A 263 -5.37 21.78 19.21
C LYS A 263 -5.57 21.37 17.74
N TYR A 264 -6.73 20.78 17.43
CA TYR A 264 -7.17 20.47 16.08
C TYR A 264 -8.32 21.41 15.68
N VAL A 265 -8.57 21.57 14.39
CA VAL A 265 -9.79 22.17 13.88
C VAL A 265 -10.85 21.10 13.76
N LEU A 266 -12.06 21.34 14.28
CA LEU A 266 -13.20 20.44 14.08
C LEU A 266 -14.04 20.94 12.91
N VAL A 267 -14.25 20.09 11.91
CA VAL A 267 -15.18 20.31 10.81
C VAL A 267 -16.26 19.24 10.87
N ALA A 268 -17.52 19.65 10.89
CA ALA A 268 -18.65 18.72 10.92
C ALA A 268 -19.29 18.58 9.52
N LEU A 269 -19.64 17.34 9.15
CA LEU A 269 -20.39 17.00 7.94
C LEU A 269 -21.55 16.10 8.32
N THR A 270 -22.69 16.72 8.65
CA THR A 270 -23.84 16.06 9.28
C THR A 270 -24.87 15.51 8.28
N GLU A 271 -24.79 15.91 7.02
CA GLU A 271 -25.72 15.49 5.99
C GLU A 271 -25.21 14.23 5.25
N ARG A 272 -26.13 13.32 4.93
CA ARG A 272 -25.82 12.18 4.06
C ARG A 272 -25.89 12.59 2.59
N TYR A 273 -24.96 12.08 1.80
CA TYR A 273 -24.90 12.34 0.36
C TYR A 273 -26.22 12.00 -0.37
N SER A 274 -26.92 10.95 0.07
CA SER A 274 -28.19 10.49 -0.53
C SER A 274 -29.44 11.20 -0.03
N GLY A 275 -29.32 12.17 0.91
CA GLY A 275 -30.48 12.83 1.54
C GLY A 275 -31.33 11.92 2.42
N VAL A 276 -30.93 10.67 2.64
CA VAL A 276 -31.66 9.71 3.49
C VAL A 276 -31.46 10.11 4.95
N SER A 277 -32.56 10.38 5.65
CA SER A 277 -32.57 10.71 7.07
C SER A 277 -32.00 9.55 7.92
N LEU A 278 -31.40 9.91 9.06
CA LEU A 278 -30.98 8.93 10.06
C LEU A 278 -32.19 8.15 10.57
N PRO A 279 -32.04 6.84 10.89
CA PRO A 279 -33.12 6.08 11.51
C PRO A 279 -33.50 6.75 12.85
N GLN A 280 -34.82 6.94 13.05
CA GLN A 280 -35.33 7.39 14.35
C GLN A 280 -35.36 6.20 15.29
N VAL A 281 -34.66 6.29 16.39
CA VAL A 281 -34.75 5.31 17.47
C VAL A 281 -35.91 5.76 18.37
N LEU A 282 -37.01 5.00 18.34
CA LEU A 282 -38.09 5.14 19.33
C LEU A 282 -37.68 4.32 20.56
N LEU A 283 -37.50 5.01 21.68
CA LEU A 283 -37.23 4.42 22.98
C LEU A 283 -38.53 4.06 23.67
#